data_5d382e3c441feba953b601b77236411f
#
_entry.id   5d382e3c441feba953b601b77236411f
#
_cell.length_a   1.000
_cell.length_b   1.000
_cell.length_c   1.000
_cell.angle_alpha   90.00
_cell.angle_beta   90.00
_cell.angle_gamma   90.00
#
_symmetry.space_group_name_H-M   'P 1'
#
loop_
_entity.id
_entity.type
_entity.pdbx_description
1 polymer ?
#
loop_
_entity_poly.entity_id
_entity_poly.type
_entity_poly.pdbx_seq_one_letter_code
_entity_poly.pdbx_strand_id
1 'polypeptide(L)'
;MNSETIFYVGIAIALAATLWGRVIRERGLKALNAEELHDLMSSFAKTRTYSVFVLVGIIAIYLILGATNSFEKLWAVGINPMFAYFGMLIVYVFVTQGLGISRMRRMNLPAAYMKSVYQSAALQVIGILSIAVGLVMYL
;
A
#
# COMPACT_ATOMS: atom_id res chain seq x y z
N MET A 1 -27.63 -5.74 -2.90
CA MET A 1 -26.45 -5.23 -3.61
C MET A 1 -25.73 -6.43 -4.21
N ASN A 2 -25.44 -6.44 -5.51
CA ASN A 2 -24.73 -7.55 -6.13
C ASN A 2 -23.22 -7.47 -5.84
N SER A 3 -22.50 -8.56 -6.14
CA SER A 3 -21.05 -8.64 -5.87
C SER A 3 -20.23 -7.60 -6.63
N GLU A 4 -20.62 -7.28 -7.86
CA GLU A 4 -19.95 -6.24 -8.64
C GLU A 4 -20.07 -4.86 -7.97
N THR A 5 -21.26 -4.53 -7.51
CA THR A 5 -21.50 -3.26 -6.81
C THR A 5 -20.67 -3.17 -5.53
N ILE A 6 -20.57 -4.26 -4.77
CA ILE A 6 -19.74 -4.31 -3.55
C ILE A 6 -18.27 -4.09 -3.90
N PHE A 7 -17.80 -4.70 -4.97
CA PHE A 7 -16.42 -4.53 -5.44
C PHE A 7 -16.12 -3.08 -5.84
N TYR A 8 -16.99 -2.46 -6.64
CA TYR A 8 -16.82 -1.06 -7.04
C TYR A 8 -16.92 -0.09 -5.86
N VAL A 9 -17.80 -0.35 -4.91
CA VAL A 9 -17.87 0.44 -3.66
C VAL A 9 -16.57 0.29 -2.86
N GLY A 10 -16.02 -0.91 -2.78
CA GLY A 10 -14.72 -1.15 -2.13
C GLY A 10 -13.59 -0.33 -2.77
N ILE A 11 -13.53 -0.32 -4.11
CA ILE A 11 -12.55 0.50 -4.85
C ILE A 11 -12.76 2.00 -4.57
N ALA A 12 -14.01 2.46 -4.60
CA ALA A 12 -14.32 3.86 -4.34
C ALA A 12 -13.89 4.30 -2.92
N ILE A 13 -14.16 3.46 -1.91
CA ILE A 13 -13.70 3.70 -0.53
C ILE A 13 -12.17 3.74 -0.47
N ALA A 14 -11.50 2.83 -1.14
CA ALA A 14 -10.04 2.77 -1.17
C ALA A 14 -9.43 4.03 -1.81
N LEU A 15 -10.00 4.50 -2.93
CA LEU A 15 -9.56 5.72 -3.58
C LEU A 15 -9.78 6.95 -2.69
N ALA A 16 -10.96 7.05 -2.07
CA ALA A 16 -11.28 8.14 -1.16
C ALA A 16 -10.33 8.14 0.05
N ALA A 17 -10.07 6.98 0.64
CA ALA A 17 -9.16 6.84 1.78
C ALA A 17 -7.72 7.21 1.39
N THR A 18 -7.26 6.82 0.20
CA THR A 18 -5.92 7.14 -0.30
C THR A 18 -5.76 8.65 -0.51
N LEU A 19 -6.73 9.29 -1.16
CA LEU A 19 -6.71 10.73 -1.38
C LEU A 19 -6.77 11.51 -0.07
N TRP A 20 -7.62 11.10 0.85
CA TRP A 20 -7.72 11.72 2.17
C TRP A 20 -6.44 11.56 2.98
N GLY A 21 -5.84 10.38 2.96
CA GLY A 21 -4.56 10.11 3.60
C GLY A 21 -3.44 10.99 3.04
N ARG A 22 -3.43 11.20 1.73
CA ARG A 22 -2.48 12.11 1.09
C ARG A 22 -2.65 13.56 1.56
N VAL A 23 -3.89 14.03 1.63
CA VAL A 23 -4.20 15.38 2.13
C VAL A 23 -3.74 15.55 3.59
N ILE A 24 -3.99 14.55 4.45
CA ILE A 24 -3.53 14.56 5.84
C ILE A 24 -2.01 14.63 5.91
N ARG A 25 -1.30 13.84 5.11
CA ARG A 25 0.17 13.89 5.07
C ARG A 25 0.70 15.24 4.61
N GLU A 26 0.14 15.81 3.56
CA GLU A 26 0.54 17.12 3.05
C GLU A 26 0.33 18.22 4.09
N ARG A 27 -0.78 18.16 4.83
CA ARG A 27 -1.02 19.08 5.95
C ARG A 27 -0.01 18.87 7.08
N GLY A 28 0.33 17.61 7.36
CA GLY A 28 1.32 17.27 8.37
C GLY A 28 2.73 17.81 8.06
N LEU A 29 3.10 17.89 6.78
CA LEU A 29 4.39 18.46 6.37
C LEU A 29 4.58 19.90 6.80
N LYS A 30 3.51 20.64 7.01
CA LYS A 30 3.58 22.03 7.50
C LYS A 30 4.11 22.14 8.94
N ALA A 31 4.06 21.05 9.70
CA ALA A 31 4.63 21.00 11.05
C ALA A 31 6.15 20.83 11.06
N LEU A 32 6.76 20.50 9.90
CA LEU A 32 8.20 20.33 9.76
C LEU A 32 8.88 21.66 9.39
N ASN A 33 10.07 21.89 9.96
CA ASN A 33 10.93 22.97 9.49
C ASN A 33 11.68 22.54 8.22
N ALA A 34 12.41 23.46 7.57
CA ALA A 34 13.11 23.19 6.32
C ALA A 34 14.16 22.09 6.45
N GLU A 35 14.88 22.02 7.57
CA GLU A 35 15.89 21.00 7.84
C GLU A 35 15.27 19.62 8.01
N GLU A 36 14.21 19.51 8.82
CA GLU A 36 13.48 18.26 9.03
C GLU A 36 12.86 17.74 7.73
N LEU A 37 12.31 18.64 6.92
CA LEU A 37 11.74 18.28 5.62
C LEU A 37 12.83 17.77 4.67
N HIS A 38 13.98 18.42 4.62
CA HIS A 38 15.12 18.00 3.82
C HIS A 38 15.63 16.62 4.24
N ASP A 39 15.80 16.38 5.54
CA ASP A 39 16.24 15.10 6.10
C ASP A 39 15.26 13.98 5.77
N LEU A 40 13.96 14.26 5.90
CA LEU A 40 12.90 13.31 5.54
C LEU A 40 12.95 12.94 4.06
N MET A 41 13.04 13.93 3.19
CA MET A 41 13.08 13.71 1.73
C MET A 41 14.32 12.94 1.31
N SER A 42 15.52 13.28 1.83
CA SER A 42 16.76 12.59 1.51
C SER A 42 16.78 11.15 2.05
N SER A 43 16.24 10.93 3.25
CA SER A 43 16.13 9.60 3.84
C SER A 43 15.25 8.66 3.02
N PHE A 44 14.15 9.17 2.46
CA PHE A 44 13.20 8.36 1.69
C PHE A 44 13.48 8.29 0.20
N ALA A 45 14.39 9.10 -0.34
CA ALA A 45 14.74 9.08 -1.76
C ALA A 45 15.25 7.71 -2.22
N LYS A 46 16.19 7.13 -1.49
CA LYS A 46 16.72 5.78 -1.78
C LYS A 46 15.66 4.70 -1.61
N THR A 47 14.89 4.78 -0.53
CA THR A 47 13.81 3.82 -0.25
C THR A 47 12.76 3.84 -1.35
N ARG A 48 12.42 5.01 -1.88
CA ARG A 48 11.49 5.14 -3.02
C ARG A 48 12.02 4.40 -4.25
N THR A 49 13.31 4.55 -4.57
CA THR A 49 13.94 3.86 -5.69
C THR A 49 13.89 2.35 -5.50
N TYR A 50 14.27 1.83 -4.33
CA TYR A 50 14.18 0.41 -4.03
C TYR A 50 12.75 -0.12 -4.08
N SER A 51 11.78 0.65 -3.58
CA SER A 51 10.36 0.28 -3.63
C SER A 51 9.86 0.13 -5.06
N VAL A 52 10.28 1.00 -5.96
CA VAL A 52 9.92 0.90 -7.39
C VAL A 52 10.50 -0.37 -8.00
N PHE A 53 11.76 -0.69 -7.73
CA PHE A 53 12.38 -1.93 -8.22
C PHE A 53 11.69 -3.19 -7.69
N VAL A 54 11.33 -3.21 -6.41
CA VAL A 54 10.61 -4.34 -5.81
C VAL A 54 9.22 -4.48 -6.45
N LEU A 55 8.51 -3.39 -6.66
CA LEU A 55 7.20 -3.41 -7.31
C LEU A 55 7.28 -3.91 -8.75
N VAL A 56 8.26 -3.45 -9.52
CA VAL A 56 8.53 -3.93 -10.88
C VAL A 56 8.86 -5.43 -10.85
N GLY A 57 9.65 -5.88 -9.88
CA GLY A 57 9.96 -7.30 -9.68
C GLY A 57 8.71 -8.14 -9.43
N ILE A 58 7.79 -7.67 -8.58
CA ILE A 58 6.52 -8.36 -8.31
C ILE A 58 5.69 -8.48 -9.58
N ILE A 59 5.57 -7.41 -10.36
CA ILE A 59 4.84 -7.40 -11.62
C ILE A 59 5.50 -8.37 -12.62
N ALA A 60 6.83 -8.36 -12.73
CA ALA A 60 7.58 -9.25 -13.60
C ALA A 60 7.36 -10.72 -13.22
N ILE A 61 7.38 -11.06 -11.95
CA ILE A 61 7.10 -12.42 -11.45
C ILE A 61 5.68 -12.83 -11.86
N TYR A 62 4.70 -11.96 -11.70
CA TYR A 62 3.32 -12.23 -12.10
C TYR A 62 3.23 -12.52 -13.61
N LEU A 63 3.88 -11.72 -14.44
CA LEU A 63 3.89 -11.92 -15.89
C LEU A 63 4.60 -13.23 -16.30
N ILE A 64 5.71 -13.56 -15.64
CA ILE A 64 6.45 -14.81 -15.89
C ILE A 64 5.59 -16.01 -15.52
N LEU A 65 4.91 -15.98 -14.38
CA LEU A 65 4.02 -17.05 -13.96
C LEU A 65 2.85 -17.23 -14.93
N GLY A 66 2.30 -16.15 -15.47
CA GLY A 66 1.28 -16.22 -16.52
C GLY A 66 1.81 -16.82 -17.82
N ALA A 67 3.01 -16.44 -18.25
CA ALA A 67 3.63 -16.91 -19.48
C ALA A 67 4.03 -18.40 -19.43
N THR A 68 4.35 -18.92 -18.25
CA THR A 68 4.77 -20.33 -18.04
C THR A 68 3.61 -21.26 -17.67
N ASN A 69 2.36 -20.80 -17.74
CA ASN A 69 1.16 -21.55 -17.34
C ASN A 69 1.16 -21.98 -15.85
N SER A 70 1.92 -21.31 -15.02
CA SER A 70 1.99 -21.60 -13.58
C SER A 70 0.69 -21.29 -12.85
N PHE A 71 -0.17 -20.43 -13.42
CA PHE A 71 -1.51 -20.18 -12.89
C PHE A 71 -2.39 -21.42 -12.92
N GLU A 72 -2.30 -22.24 -13.97
CA GLU A 72 -3.02 -23.51 -14.04
C GLU A 72 -2.57 -24.46 -12.93
N LYS A 73 -1.28 -24.50 -12.62
CA LYS A 73 -0.75 -25.29 -11.52
C LYS A 73 -1.27 -24.81 -10.16
N LEU A 74 -1.39 -23.49 -9.95
CA LEU A 74 -1.99 -22.92 -8.74
C LEU A 74 -3.46 -23.29 -8.61
N TRP A 75 -4.21 -23.25 -9.68
CA TRP A 75 -5.61 -23.70 -9.71
C TRP A 75 -5.74 -25.18 -9.34
N ALA A 76 -4.83 -26.00 -9.85
CA ALA A 76 -4.83 -27.44 -9.57
C ALA A 76 -4.60 -27.75 -8.08
N VAL A 77 -3.90 -26.87 -7.37
CA VAL A 77 -3.67 -26.98 -5.92
C VAL A 77 -4.78 -26.28 -5.10
N GLY A 78 -5.74 -25.65 -5.77
CA GLY A 78 -6.85 -24.95 -5.12
C GLY A 78 -6.53 -23.51 -4.74
N ILE A 79 -5.45 -22.93 -5.26
CA ILE A 79 -5.06 -21.54 -5.02
C ILE A 79 -5.49 -20.70 -6.22
N ASN A 80 -6.31 -19.68 -5.95
CA ASN A 80 -6.64 -18.69 -6.98
C ASN A 80 -5.43 -17.76 -7.18
N PRO A 81 -4.84 -17.68 -8.40
CA PRO A 81 -3.67 -16.82 -8.66
C PRO A 81 -3.90 -15.35 -8.35
N MET A 82 -5.13 -14.87 -8.52
CA MET A 82 -5.50 -13.49 -8.20
C MET A 82 -5.36 -13.19 -6.72
N PHE A 83 -5.81 -14.09 -5.85
CA PHE A 83 -5.63 -13.96 -4.41
C PHE A 83 -4.16 -13.98 -4.01
N ALA A 84 -3.36 -14.85 -4.61
CA ALA A 84 -1.93 -14.92 -4.36
C ALA A 84 -1.24 -13.59 -4.72
N TYR A 85 -1.58 -13.04 -5.87
CA TYR A 85 -1.04 -11.77 -6.34
C TYR A 85 -1.44 -10.59 -5.44
N PHE A 86 -2.73 -10.45 -5.14
CA PHE A 86 -3.21 -9.39 -4.26
C PHE A 86 -2.67 -9.56 -2.83
N GLY A 87 -2.59 -10.78 -2.33
CA GLY A 87 -1.97 -11.06 -1.03
C GLY A 87 -0.53 -10.59 -0.96
N MET A 88 0.25 -10.86 -2.02
CA MET A 88 1.63 -10.40 -2.11
C MET A 88 1.73 -8.87 -2.13
N LEU A 89 0.86 -8.18 -2.86
CA LEU A 89 0.82 -6.72 -2.88
C LEU A 89 0.45 -6.14 -1.51
N ILE A 90 -0.53 -6.73 -0.82
CA ILE A 90 -0.94 -6.30 0.52
C ILE A 90 0.22 -6.44 1.50
N VAL A 91 0.91 -7.58 1.51
CA VAL A 91 2.09 -7.80 2.36
C VAL A 91 3.17 -6.76 2.04
N TYR A 92 3.43 -6.52 0.77
CA TYR A 92 4.40 -5.50 0.34
C TYR A 92 4.05 -4.12 0.90
N VAL A 93 2.80 -3.69 0.78
CA VAL A 93 2.35 -2.39 1.30
C VAL A 93 2.51 -2.31 2.81
N PHE A 94 2.11 -3.34 3.57
CA PHE A 94 2.27 -3.36 5.02
C PHE A 94 3.73 -3.32 5.45
N VAL A 95 4.60 -4.08 4.79
CA VAL A 95 6.02 -4.10 5.09
C VAL A 95 6.66 -2.74 4.81
N THR A 96 6.38 -2.13 3.66
CA THR A 96 6.92 -0.81 3.32
C THR A 96 6.41 0.29 4.24
N GLN A 97 5.15 0.25 4.64
CA GLN A 97 4.57 1.17 5.61
C GLN A 97 5.24 1.02 6.99
N GLY A 98 5.37 -0.20 7.48
CA GLY A 98 5.98 -0.47 8.77
C GLY A 98 7.43 -0.02 8.84
N LEU A 99 8.21 -0.29 7.80
CA LEU A 99 9.61 0.15 7.70
C LEU A 99 9.72 1.67 7.61
N GLY A 100 8.82 2.31 6.86
CA GLY A 100 8.78 3.77 6.74
C GLY A 100 8.47 4.44 8.07
N ILE A 101 7.46 3.98 8.79
CA ILE A 101 7.08 4.51 10.11
C ILE A 101 8.21 4.28 11.12
N SER A 102 8.83 3.11 11.14
CA SER A 102 9.96 2.81 12.02
C SER A 102 11.13 3.77 11.78
N ARG A 103 11.43 4.06 10.51
CA ARG A 103 12.47 5.03 10.15
C ARG A 103 12.14 6.45 10.60
N MET A 104 10.88 6.88 10.41
CA MET A 104 10.42 8.18 10.86
C MET A 104 10.52 8.35 12.38
N ARG A 105 10.22 7.30 13.15
CA ARG A 105 10.38 7.31 14.61
C ARG A 105 11.83 7.57 15.04
N ARG A 106 12.78 7.00 14.31
CA ARG A 106 14.22 7.19 14.59
C ARG A 106 14.71 8.61 14.28
N MET A 107 14.01 9.32 13.40
CA MET A 107 14.36 10.70 13.02
C MET A 107 13.89 11.74 14.06
N ASN A 108 13.16 11.36 15.10
CA ASN A 108 12.63 12.26 16.13
C ASN A 108 11.83 13.42 15.54
N LEU A 109 10.94 13.13 14.61
CA LEU A 109 10.09 14.13 13.96
C LEU A 109 9.04 14.68 14.93
N PRO A 110 8.49 15.90 14.69
CA PRO A 110 7.46 16.49 15.53
C PRO A 110 6.25 15.58 15.71
N ALA A 111 5.66 15.60 16.90
CA ALA A 111 4.49 14.75 17.23
C ALA A 111 3.30 15.05 16.31
N ALA A 112 3.09 16.29 15.91
CA ALA A 112 2.03 16.69 14.99
C ALA A 112 2.18 16.01 13.62
N TYR A 113 3.40 15.91 13.10
CA TYR A 113 3.68 15.21 11.85
C TYR A 113 3.48 13.69 11.99
N MET A 114 4.01 13.10 13.07
CA MET A 114 3.85 11.66 13.33
C MET A 114 2.37 11.29 13.47
N LYS A 115 1.56 12.14 14.10
CA LYS A 115 0.10 11.94 14.17
C LYS A 115 -0.52 11.87 12.77
N SER A 116 -0.14 12.77 11.87
CA SER A 116 -0.64 12.75 10.49
C SER A 116 -0.21 11.48 9.73
N VAL A 117 1.01 10.99 9.96
CA VAL A 117 1.50 9.74 9.38
C VAL A 117 0.67 8.55 9.87
N TYR A 118 0.38 8.45 11.16
CA TYR A 118 -0.45 7.38 11.70
C TYR A 118 -1.88 7.44 11.19
N GLN A 119 -2.49 8.61 11.09
CA GLN A 119 -3.83 8.78 10.53
C GLN A 119 -3.88 8.37 9.06
N SER A 120 -2.88 8.77 8.28
CA SER A 120 -2.75 8.36 6.88
C SER A 120 -2.59 6.85 6.73
N ALA A 121 -1.76 6.23 7.58
CA ALA A 121 -1.57 4.78 7.58
C ALA A 121 -2.87 4.03 7.93
N ALA A 122 -3.62 4.51 8.93
CA ALA A 122 -4.92 3.94 9.29
C ALA A 122 -5.92 4.00 8.13
N LEU A 123 -5.99 5.12 7.43
CA LEU A 123 -6.83 5.27 6.24
C LEU A 123 -6.41 4.32 5.12
N GLN A 124 -5.12 4.12 4.92
CA GLN A 124 -4.62 3.18 3.92
C GLN A 124 -4.99 1.74 4.26
N VAL A 125 -4.92 1.36 5.54
CA VAL A 125 -5.38 0.04 6.00
C VAL A 125 -6.87 -0.14 5.73
N ILE A 126 -7.69 0.87 6.03
CA ILE A 126 -9.13 0.85 5.74
C ILE A 126 -9.37 0.66 4.23
N GLY A 127 -8.64 1.38 3.40
CA GLY A 127 -8.73 1.26 1.94
C GLY A 127 -8.38 -0.14 1.44
N ILE A 128 -7.30 -0.72 1.94
CA ILE A 128 -6.87 -2.07 1.58
C ILE A 128 -7.89 -3.12 2.02
N LEU A 129 -8.42 -3.01 3.23
CA LEU A 129 -9.45 -3.91 3.73
C LEU A 129 -10.74 -3.81 2.91
N SER A 130 -11.12 -2.62 2.48
CA SER A 130 -12.29 -2.42 1.62
C SER A 130 -12.13 -3.11 0.27
N ILE A 131 -10.96 -3.02 -0.35
CA ILE A 131 -10.67 -3.74 -1.60
C ILE A 131 -10.68 -5.25 -1.35
N ALA A 132 -10.06 -5.71 -0.28
CA ALA A 132 -9.98 -7.13 0.05
C ALA A 132 -11.38 -7.74 0.25
N VAL A 133 -12.24 -7.07 1.01
CA VAL A 133 -13.63 -7.50 1.22
C VAL A 133 -14.39 -7.50 -0.12
N GLY A 134 -14.27 -6.44 -0.90
CA GLY A 134 -14.91 -6.35 -2.20
C GLY A 134 -14.47 -7.46 -3.14
N LEU A 135 -13.18 -7.80 -3.15
CA LEU A 135 -12.64 -8.87 -3.97
C LEU A 135 -13.15 -10.24 -3.54
N VAL A 136 -13.16 -10.52 -2.23
CA VAL A 136 -13.70 -11.79 -1.69
C VAL A 136 -15.17 -11.95 -2.04
N MET A 137 -15.96 -10.89 -1.96
CA MET A 137 -17.38 -10.93 -2.30
C MET A 137 -17.64 -11.05 -3.80
N TYR A 138 -16.71 -10.60 -4.62
CA TYR A 138 -16.81 -10.69 -6.09
C TYR A 138 -16.44 -12.09 -6.61
N LEU A 139 -15.42 -12.70 -6.04
CA LEU A 139 -14.94 -14.02 -6.43
C LEU A 139 -15.71 -15.15 -5.75
#